data_918760d2f99c2a35c427ff7d98b77e22
#
_entry.id   918760d2f99c2a35c427ff7d98b77e22
#
_cell.length_a   1.000
_cell.length_b   1.000
_cell.length_c   1.000
_cell.angle_alpha   90.00
_cell.angle_beta   90.00
_cell.angle_gamma   90.00
#
_symmetry.space_group_name_H-M   'P 1'
#
loop_
_entity.id
_entity.type
_entity.pdbx_description
1 polymer ?
#
loop_
_entity_poly.entity_id
_entity_poly.type
_entity_poly.pdbx_seq_one_letter_code
_entity_poly.pdbx_strand_id
1 'polypeptide(L)'
;MKLRLFFFFFLILGFLSFSQTTPDRFIVHKVKKKETLYSLSKTYNISIETIKEYNPLIDKIGLKRKMKLQIPIFKNKPSIEDKPVLVNYKRHVVKPKETKWRLAYEYGLKISELEKINPEIVSGLKIGQQILLPSGKDTVINNFQNELNYYQVKSNENLSLISQKIGISTDSIIAYNPILINSLPEEETILKIPSQFNGNFDVKDGLLYERISLKDSFFSNNYLQLVCFLPFKMREIEFDSVEKTNTKLSRRNLHTISADFYFGMEMAKEFCDSLGIKTKIKVIDTQNDLSVINEKISSVNWNGINAIIGPLIPKNFDFFSKNRRFSDIPIISPLSTKEIDGDKNVFQSVSPLKRLRKVMMNYIKNEIDSTQNLVIITDSINFKIAKEFKKLSTKSHFVESEKGGFVIPELIDSLLVDSLKNQVIFESQDLGLAANVTSLLNSQVGKERDVQLFSSLRTAIYDNVNISRKHLGNIKFTYLNDNFPRETNERQKFKDRFLNKYGDYPSKESYRAYDVTLDVILRLAYQNKIFSDKIEETNHIENKFKYLPDDGGGYSNFGYYILQNRDYEIIEIKK
;
A
#
# COMPACT_ATOMS: atom_id res chain seq x y z
N MET A 1 24.75 72.10 -32.07
CA MET A 1 24.16 70.91 -32.69
C MET A 1 24.10 69.67 -31.76
N LYS A 2 24.64 69.74 -30.52
CA LYS A 2 24.65 68.61 -29.56
C LYS A 2 23.48 68.63 -28.55
N LEU A 3 22.71 69.68 -28.45
CA LEU A 3 21.61 69.83 -27.47
C LEU A 3 20.24 69.37 -28.02
N ARG A 4 20.07 69.29 -29.35
CA ARG A 4 18.81 68.89 -29.97
C ARG A 4 18.69 67.32 -30.13
N LEU A 5 19.82 66.61 -30.02
CA LEU A 5 19.82 65.14 -30.11
C LEU A 5 19.45 64.49 -28.78
N PHE A 6 19.66 65.16 -27.64
CA PHE A 6 19.34 64.66 -26.32
C PHE A 6 17.84 64.73 -26.01
N PHE A 7 17.15 65.69 -26.62
CA PHE A 7 15.69 65.84 -26.45
C PHE A 7 14.88 64.82 -27.26
N PHE A 8 15.43 64.33 -28.36
CA PHE A 8 14.78 63.35 -29.20
C PHE A 8 14.95 61.93 -28.65
N PHE A 9 16.01 61.64 -27.90
CA PHE A 9 16.22 60.36 -27.23
C PHE A 9 15.36 60.21 -25.98
N PHE A 10 15.00 61.31 -25.32
CA PHE A 10 14.08 61.29 -24.16
C PHE A 10 12.61 61.18 -24.55
N LEU A 11 12.27 61.49 -25.82
CA LEU A 11 10.90 61.38 -26.34
C LEU A 11 10.56 59.94 -26.80
N ILE A 12 11.57 59.12 -27.10
CA ILE A 12 11.39 57.72 -27.52
C ILE A 12 11.28 56.76 -26.32
N LEU A 13 11.76 57.15 -25.13
CA LEU A 13 11.64 56.39 -23.88
C LEU A 13 10.28 56.54 -23.17
N GLY A 14 9.40 57.42 -23.67
CA GLY A 14 8.08 57.71 -23.09
C GLY A 14 6.92 56.84 -23.60
N PHE A 15 7.15 55.86 -24.48
CA PHE A 15 6.07 55.02 -25.08
C PHE A 15 6.11 53.57 -24.71
N LEU A 16 6.74 53.19 -23.59
CA LEU A 16 6.41 51.92 -22.92
C LEU A 16 5.28 52.15 -21.93
N SER A 17 4.13 52.58 -22.43
CA SER A 17 2.89 52.59 -21.66
C SER A 17 2.47 51.16 -21.41
N PHE A 18 2.72 50.65 -20.23
CA PHE A 18 1.94 49.50 -19.71
C PHE A 18 0.47 49.92 -19.80
N SER A 19 -0.30 49.22 -20.61
CA SER A 19 -1.74 49.35 -20.66
C SER A 19 -2.30 48.86 -19.33
N GLN A 20 -2.34 49.70 -18.31
CA GLN A 20 -3.12 49.44 -17.10
C GLN A 20 -4.59 49.53 -17.49
N THR A 21 -5.27 48.41 -17.48
CA THR A 21 -6.74 48.39 -17.60
C THR A 21 -7.31 49.09 -16.37
N THR A 22 -7.88 50.28 -16.56
CA THR A 22 -8.55 51.02 -15.47
C THR A 22 -9.87 50.34 -15.13
N PRO A 23 -10.20 50.14 -13.86
CA PRO A 23 -11.48 49.54 -13.47
C PRO A 23 -12.66 50.49 -13.80
N ASP A 24 -13.75 49.93 -14.29
CA ASP A 24 -14.97 50.67 -14.62
C ASP A 24 -15.68 51.20 -13.38
N ARG A 25 -15.62 50.46 -12.28
CA ARG A 25 -16.19 50.86 -10.99
C ARG A 25 -15.54 50.08 -9.85
N PHE A 26 -15.77 50.57 -8.63
CA PHE A 26 -15.37 49.90 -7.39
C PHE A 26 -16.57 49.45 -6.59
N ILE A 27 -16.46 48.29 -5.95
CA ILE A 27 -17.41 47.81 -4.95
C ILE A 27 -16.71 47.85 -3.60
N VAL A 28 -17.37 48.45 -2.59
CA VAL A 28 -16.86 48.41 -1.22
C VAL A 28 -17.30 47.13 -0.54
N HIS A 29 -16.37 46.21 -0.32
CA HIS A 29 -16.61 44.99 0.42
C HIS A 29 -16.19 45.11 1.88
N LYS A 30 -17.08 44.76 2.83
CA LYS A 30 -16.78 44.69 4.25
C LYS A 30 -16.44 43.26 4.66
N VAL A 31 -15.19 43.03 5.01
CA VAL A 31 -14.65 41.70 5.34
C VAL A 31 -15.43 41.03 6.49
N LYS A 32 -15.96 39.86 6.24
CA LYS A 32 -16.75 39.03 7.19
C LYS A 32 -15.83 38.12 8.01
N LYS A 33 -16.39 37.40 8.99
CA LYS A 33 -15.68 36.40 9.79
C LYS A 33 -15.28 35.24 8.90
N LYS A 34 -14.02 34.80 8.95
CA LYS A 34 -13.42 33.70 8.15
C LYS A 34 -13.21 34.02 6.65
N GLU A 35 -13.46 35.20 6.15
CA GLU A 35 -13.06 35.56 4.80
C GLU A 35 -11.54 35.77 4.70
N THR A 36 -10.97 35.31 3.59
CA THR A 36 -9.55 35.42 3.23
C THR A 36 -9.42 36.19 1.92
N LEU A 37 -8.22 36.72 1.62
CA LEU A 37 -7.96 37.33 0.30
C LEU A 37 -8.27 36.36 -0.84
N TYR A 38 -8.01 35.07 -0.62
CA TYR A 38 -8.33 34.03 -1.58
C TYR A 38 -9.85 33.87 -1.80
N SER A 39 -10.64 33.84 -0.73
CA SER A 39 -12.11 33.74 -0.88
C SER A 39 -12.68 34.98 -1.59
N LEU A 40 -12.13 36.16 -1.33
CA LEU A 40 -12.52 37.38 -1.99
C LEU A 40 -12.09 37.41 -3.47
N SER A 41 -10.91 36.95 -3.79
CA SER A 41 -10.41 36.77 -5.16
C SER A 41 -11.36 35.89 -5.99
N LYS A 42 -11.79 34.78 -5.43
CA LYS A 42 -12.79 33.88 -6.09
C LYS A 42 -14.17 34.54 -6.21
N THR A 43 -14.66 35.20 -5.14
CA THR A 43 -15.99 35.84 -5.13
C THR A 43 -16.12 36.94 -6.18
N TYR A 44 -15.05 37.71 -6.40
CA TYR A 44 -15.06 38.82 -7.33
C TYR A 44 -14.33 38.56 -8.65
N ASN A 45 -13.79 37.32 -8.82
CA ASN A 45 -13.07 36.86 -10.00
C ASN A 45 -11.92 37.78 -10.42
N ILE A 46 -11.12 38.23 -9.44
CA ILE A 46 -9.93 39.07 -9.62
C ILE A 46 -8.74 38.50 -8.85
N SER A 47 -7.52 38.82 -9.26
CA SER A 47 -6.32 38.30 -8.59
C SER A 47 -6.16 38.88 -7.18
N ILE A 48 -5.45 38.16 -6.30
CA ILE A 48 -5.11 38.67 -4.96
C ILE A 48 -4.23 39.93 -5.06
N GLU A 49 -3.35 39.97 -6.05
CA GLU A 49 -2.45 41.09 -6.35
C GLU A 49 -3.28 42.33 -6.70
N THR A 50 -4.29 42.16 -7.55
CA THR A 50 -5.23 43.25 -7.89
C THR A 50 -5.98 43.73 -6.66
N ILE A 51 -6.43 42.85 -5.76
CA ILE A 51 -7.09 43.27 -4.51
C ILE A 51 -6.11 44.08 -3.65
N LYS A 52 -4.85 43.67 -3.54
CA LYS A 52 -3.80 44.39 -2.76
C LYS A 52 -3.42 45.70 -3.38
N GLU A 53 -3.27 45.79 -4.69
CA GLU A 53 -2.94 47.00 -5.45
C GLU A 53 -3.92 48.13 -5.13
N TYR A 54 -5.23 47.82 -5.10
CA TYR A 54 -6.25 48.79 -4.76
C TYR A 54 -6.53 48.93 -3.25
N ASN A 55 -5.82 48.15 -2.41
CA ASN A 55 -5.94 48.17 -0.95
C ASN A 55 -4.58 48.03 -0.26
N PRO A 56 -3.64 48.95 -0.43
CA PRO A 56 -2.24 48.81 0.02
C PRO A 56 -2.08 48.66 1.55
N LEU A 57 -3.09 48.97 2.32
CA LEU A 57 -3.10 48.74 3.77
C LEU A 57 -3.05 47.25 4.12
N ILE A 58 -3.51 46.37 3.21
CA ILE A 58 -3.48 44.93 3.44
C ILE A 58 -2.06 44.40 3.61
N ASP A 59 -1.10 44.91 2.85
CA ASP A 59 0.30 44.49 2.96
C ASP A 59 0.97 44.91 4.26
N LYS A 60 0.48 46.02 4.88
CA LYS A 60 1.04 46.53 6.15
C LYS A 60 0.45 45.88 7.39
N ILE A 61 -0.86 45.60 7.40
CA ILE A 61 -1.58 45.17 8.63
C ILE A 61 -2.34 43.87 8.47
N GLY A 62 -2.27 43.21 7.29
CA GLY A 62 -3.02 41.99 6.93
C GLY A 62 -4.53 42.25 6.77
N LEU A 63 -5.24 41.24 6.31
CA LEU A 63 -6.71 41.29 6.18
C LEU A 63 -7.37 41.14 7.55
N LYS A 64 -8.17 42.16 7.97
CA LYS A 64 -8.87 42.16 9.26
C LYS A 64 -10.39 42.15 9.09
N ARG A 65 -11.10 41.48 9.99
CA ARG A 65 -12.57 41.46 10.04
C ARG A 65 -13.09 42.91 10.17
N LYS A 66 -14.19 43.20 9.45
CA LYS A 66 -14.83 44.52 9.32
C LYS A 66 -14.02 45.55 8.50
N MET A 67 -12.84 45.23 7.96
CA MET A 67 -12.11 46.06 7.04
C MET A 67 -12.94 46.31 5.78
N LYS A 68 -12.95 47.56 5.28
CA LYS A 68 -13.61 47.90 4.01
C LYS A 68 -12.57 47.86 2.91
N LEU A 69 -12.77 47.03 1.91
CA LEU A 69 -11.90 46.87 0.74
C LEU A 69 -12.54 47.50 -0.48
N GLN A 70 -11.76 48.17 -1.29
CA GLN A 70 -12.16 48.60 -2.63
C GLN A 70 -11.85 47.50 -3.61
N ILE A 71 -12.90 46.87 -4.16
CA ILE A 71 -12.82 45.79 -5.11
C ILE A 71 -13.05 46.36 -6.51
N PRO A 72 -12.03 46.35 -7.40
CA PRO A 72 -12.18 46.86 -8.75
C PRO A 72 -13.04 45.91 -9.61
N ILE A 73 -13.95 46.47 -10.40
CA ILE A 73 -14.76 45.73 -11.39
C ILE A 73 -14.38 46.23 -12.78
N PHE A 74 -14.02 45.29 -13.65
CA PHE A 74 -13.65 45.54 -15.03
C PHE A 74 -14.77 45.01 -15.94
N LYS A 75 -15.44 45.86 -16.72
CA LYS A 75 -16.55 45.51 -17.62
C LYS A 75 -16.11 44.67 -18.84
N ASN A 76 -14.89 44.86 -19.27
CA ASN A 76 -14.33 44.18 -20.40
C ASN A 76 -13.07 43.40 -19.98
N LYS A 77 -13.25 42.34 -19.19
CA LYS A 77 -12.37 41.21 -19.36
C LYS A 77 -12.90 40.49 -20.61
N PRO A 78 -12.10 40.25 -21.65
CA PRO A 78 -12.50 39.24 -22.60
C PRO A 78 -12.79 38.02 -21.74
N SER A 79 -14.03 37.56 -21.73
CA SER A 79 -14.32 36.19 -21.38
C SER A 79 -13.27 35.41 -22.17
N ILE A 80 -12.49 34.61 -21.47
CA ILE A 80 -11.81 33.51 -22.12
C ILE A 80 -12.98 32.61 -22.53
N GLU A 81 -13.67 33.03 -23.60
CA GLU A 81 -14.33 32.09 -24.45
C GLU A 81 -13.21 31.14 -24.84
N ASP A 82 -13.35 29.89 -24.49
CA ASP A 82 -12.63 28.78 -25.07
C ASP A 82 -12.77 28.89 -26.60
N LYS A 83 -12.00 29.78 -27.21
CA LYS A 83 -11.64 29.57 -28.60
C LYS A 83 -10.95 28.21 -28.57
N PRO A 84 -11.44 27.19 -29.30
CA PRO A 84 -10.72 25.95 -29.40
C PRO A 84 -9.33 26.36 -29.94
N VAL A 85 -8.34 26.39 -29.06
CA VAL A 85 -6.96 26.38 -29.49
C VAL A 85 -6.88 25.09 -30.27
N LEU A 86 -6.66 25.20 -31.58
CA LEU A 86 -6.36 24.04 -32.41
C LEU A 86 -5.08 23.44 -31.86
N VAL A 87 -5.25 22.58 -30.84
CA VAL A 87 -4.14 21.85 -30.26
C VAL A 87 -3.77 20.79 -31.28
N ASN A 88 -2.70 21.04 -32.01
CA ASN A 88 -2.13 20.02 -32.89
C ASN A 88 -1.60 18.90 -31.98
N TYR A 89 -2.09 17.71 -32.18
CA TYR A 89 -1.62 16.52 -31.48
C TYR A 89 -0.56 15.80 -32.31
N LYS A 90 0.51 15.34 -31.65
CA LYS A 90 1.51 14.43 -32.23
C LYS A 90 1.31 13.02 -31.68
N ARG A 91 1.61 12.02 -32.52
CA ARG A 91 1.66 10.63 -32.06
C ARG A 91 2.95 10.41 -31.28
N HIS A 92 2.82 9.84 -30.10
CA HIS A 92 3.94 9.46 -29.24
C HIS A 92 3.89 7.95 -29.00
N VAL A 93 5.03 7.28 -29.15
CA VAL A 93 5.18 5.86 -28.81
C VAL A 93 5.73 5.78 -27.40
N VAL A 94 4.99 5.15 -26.50
CA VAL A 94 5.34 5.03 -25.07
C VAL A 94 6.65 4.25 -24.93
N LYS A 95 7.62 4.87 -24.28
CA LYS A 95 8.96 4.31 -24.03
C LYS A 95 9.01 3.60 -22.67
N PRO A 96 10.02 2.71 -22.44
CA PRO A 96 10.29 2.15 -21.12
C PRO A 96 10.46 3.26 -20.06
N LYS A 97 9.91 3.05 -18.87
CA LYS A 97 9.88 4.01 -17.74
C LYS A 97 9.02 5.26 -17.94
N GLU A 98 8.30 5.40 -19.04
CA GLU A 98 7.26 6.42 -19.15
C GLU A 98 5.98 5.94 -18.46
N THR A 99 5.40 6.82 -17.63
CA THR A 99 4.11 6.61 -16.98
C THR A 99 3.14 7.70 -17.39
N LYS A 100 1.84 7.47 -17.29
CA LYS A 100 0.86 8.51 -17.62
C LYS A 100 1.02 9.78 -16.76
N TRP A 101 1.47 9.63 -15.52
CA TRP A 101 1.75 10.73 -14.60
C TRP A 101 2.94 11.57 -15.07
N ARG A 102 4.01 10.90 -15.48
CA ARG A 102 5.18 11.55 -16.06
C ARG A 102 4.83 12.31 -17.33
N LEU A 103 4.10 11.68 -18.25
CA LEU A 103 3.68 12.32 -19.50
C LEU A 103 2.74 13.51 -19.23
N ALA A 104 1.76 13.36 -18.30
CA ALA A 104 0.90 14.47 -17.90
C ALA A 104 1.72 15.65 -17.37
N TYR A 105 2.70 15.41 -16.50
CA TYR A 105 3.59 16.44 -15.99
C TYR A 105 4.41 17.10 -17.09
N GLU A 106 5.10 16.31 -17.93
CA GLU A 106 5.98 16.82 -19.01
C GLU A 106 5.24 17.66 -20.03
N TYR A 107 3.98 17.35 -20.30
CA TYR A 107 3.13 18.08 -21.23
C TYR A 107 2.19 19.10 -20.56
N GLY A 108 2.26 19.25 -19.23
CA GLY A 108 1.44 20.17 -18.43
C GLY A 108 -0.06 19.92 -18.60
N LEU A 109 -0.46 18.65 -18.62
CA LEU A 109 -1.84 18.19 -18.71
C LEU A 109 -2.33 17.71 -17.34
N LYS A 110 -3.63 17.86 -17.10
CA LYS A 110 -4.32 17.10 -16.06
C LYS A 110 -4.49 15.65 -16.52
N ILE A 111 -4.58 14.70 -15.58
CA ILE A 111 -4.78 13.30 -15.96
C ILE A 111 -6.08 13.11 -16.73
N SER A 112 -7.16 13.75 -16.29
CA SER A 112 -8.45 13.74 -17.00
C SER A 112 -8.37 14.28 -18.45
N GLU A 113 -7.52 15.28 -18.70
CA GLU A 113 -7.29 15.79 -20.06
C GLU A 113 -6.51 14.78 -20.91
N LEU A 114 -5.44 14.17 -20.36
CA LEU A 114 -4.65 13.14 -21.05
C LEU A 114 -5.50 11.91 -21.38
N GLU A 115 -6.32 11.44 -20.44
CA GLU A 115 -7.23 10.31 -20.63
C GLU A 115 -8.40 10.63 -21.59
N LYS A 116 -8.89 11.87 -21.60
CA LYS A 116 -9.90 12.31 -22.57
C LYS A 116 -9.38 12.30 -24.01
N ILE A 117 -8.10 12.66 -24.20
CA ILE A 117 -7.43 12.62 -25.51
C ILE A 117 -7.13 11.17 -25.91
N ASN A 118 -6.88 10.27 -24.94
CA ASN A 118 -6.49 8.88 -25.12
C ASN A 118 -7.33 7.94 -24.22
N PRO A 119 -8.59 7.68 -24.55
CA PRO A 119 -9.48 6.87 -23.69
C PRO A 119 -8.93 5.46 -23.39
N GLU A 120 -8.09 4.92 -24.26
CA GLU A 120 -7.48 3.60 -24.15
C GLU A 120 -6.46 3.49 -23.00
N ILE A 121 -5.97 4.62 -22.44
CA ILE A 121 -5.01 4.60 -21.32
C ILE A 121 -5.66 4.71 -19.93
N VAL A 122 -6.98 4.79 -19.84
CA VAL A 122 -7.70 4.85 -18.56
C VAL A 122 -7.33 3.65 -17.67
N SER A 123 -7.27 2.45 -18.26
CA SER A 123 -6.89 1.21 -17.57
C SER A 123 -5.38 1.03 -17.36
N GLY A 124 -4.56 1.94 -17.85
CA GLY A 124 -3.09 1.91 -17.76
C GLY A 124 -2.39 2.15 -19.09
N LEU A 125 -1.11 2.48 -19.02
CA LEU A 125 -0.24 2.76 -20.17
C LEU A 125 0.64 1.54 -20.44
N LYS A 126 0.84 1.18 -21.73
CA LYS A 126 1.69 0.05 -22.12
C LYS A 126 2.87 0.52 -22.95
N ILE A 127 4.05 -0.04 -22.71
CA ILE A 127 5.25 0.22 -23.51
C ILE A 127 4.97 -0.15 -24.98
N GLY A 128 5.36 0.73 -25.91
CA GLY A 128 5.11 0.58 -27.35
C GLY A 128 3.72 1.03 -27.81
N GLN A 129 2.82 1.39 -26.89
CA GLN A 129 1.50 1.92 -27.23
C GLN A 129 1.64 3.30 -27.88
N GLN A 130 0.85 3.58 -28.91
CA GLN A 130 0.76 4.90 -29.52
C GLN A 130 -0.33 5.72 -28.84
N ILE A 131 0.01 6.93 -28.41
CA ILE A 131 -0.91 7.89 -27.78
C ILE A 131 -0.78 9.26 -28.43
N LEU A 132 -1.76 10.11 -28.24
CA LEU A 132 -1.77 11.49 -28.70
C LEU A 132 -1.31 12.43 -27.59
N LEU A 133 -0.34 13.29 -27.89
CA LEU A 133 0.15 14.34 -27.00
C LEU A 133 0.14 15.71 -27.72
N PRO A 134 -0.07 16.84 -27.01
CA PRO A 134 -0.07 18.17 -27.62
C PRO A 134 1.25 18.47 -28.33
N SER A 135 1.18 19.03 -29.53
CA SER A 135 2.35 19.55 -30.25
C SER A 135 2.60 20.99 -29.82
N GLY A 136 3.83 21.35 -29.46
CA GLY A 136 4.22 22.76 -29.26
C GLY A 136 4.41 23.21 -27.81
N LYS A 137 4.43 22.30 -26.84
CA LYS A 137 5.03 22.59 -25.52
C LYS A 137 6.44 22.05 -25.49
N ASP A 138 7.43 22.92 -25.27
CA ASP A 138 8.79 22.48 -25.00
C ASP A 138 8.76 21.61 -23.74
N THR A 139 9.19 20.37 -23.90
CA THR A 139 9.35 19.44 -22.78
C THR A 139 10.36 20.06 -21.80
N VAL A 140 9.95 20.33 -20.59
CA VAL A 140 10.86 20.74 -19.51
C VAL A 140 11.71 19.54 -19.14
N ILE A 141 12.77 19.31 -19.92
CA ILE A 141 13.75 18.24 -19.65
C ILE A 141 14.68 18.77 -18.57
N ASN A 142 14.32 18.58 -17.30
CA ASN A 142 15.27 18.71 -16.21
C ASN A 142 16.01 17.38 -16.07
N ASN A 143 17.28 17.35 -16.44
CA ASN A 143 18.22 16.25 -16.24
C ASN A 143 18.56 16.06 -14.76
N PHE A 144 17.58 15.64 -13.95
CA PHE A 144 17.88 15.12 -12.62
C PHE A 144 17.98 13.60 -12.72
N GLN A 145 19.17 13.05 -12.45
CA GLN A 145 19.45 11.60 -12.41
C GLN A 145 18.82 10.89 -11.21
N ASN A 146 18.01 11.58 -10.39
CA ASN A 146 17.35 10.99 -9.22
C ASN A 146 15.98 10.46 -9.61
N GLU A 147 15.63 9.30 -9.11
CA GLU A 147 14.29 8.73 -9.20
C GLU A 147 13.30 9.72 -8.57
N LEU A 148 12.32 10.15 -9.35
CA LEU A 148 11.30 11.10 -8.96
C LEU A 148 9.95 10.40 -8.87
N ASN A 149 9.17 10.78 -7.88
CA ASN A 149 7.79 10.40 -7.77
C ASN A 149 6.87 11.55 -8.24
N TYR A 150 5.60 11.25 -8.37
CA TYR A 150 4.57 12.21 -8.77
C TYR A 150 3.46 12.21 -7.74
N TYR A 151 2.85 13.37 -7.54
CA TYR A 151 1.69 13.54 -6.68
C TYR A 151 0.58 14.24 -7.46
N GLN A 152 -0.61 13.67 -7.47
CA GLN A 152 -1.79 14.31 -8.03
C GLN A 152 -2.49 15.12 -6.95
N VAL A 153 -2.59 16.43 -7.16
CA VAL A 153 -3.26 17.37 -6.23
C VAL A 153 -4.74 17.02 -6.14
N LYS A 154 -5.23 16.84 -4.92
CA LYS A 154 -6.63 16.52 -4.64
C LYS A 154 -7.45 17.80 -4.43
N SER A 155 -8.77 17.67 -4.47
CA SER A 155 -9.70 18.76 -4.20
C SER A 155 -9.43 19.39 -2.82
N ASN A 156 -9.45 20.72 -2.77
CA ASN A 156 -9.20 21.53 -1.56
C ASN A 156 -7.81 21.41 -0.92
N GLU A 157 -6.82 20.87 -1.62
CA GLU A 157 -5.44 20.87 -1.15
C GLU A 157 -4.72 22.17 -1.53
N ASN A 158 -3.91 22.66 -0.59
CA ASN A 158 -2.95 23.73 -0.82
C ASN A 158 -1.53 23.21 -0.58
N LEU A 159 -0.53 24.01 -0.97
CA LEU A 159 0.87 23.61 -0.89
C LEU A 159 1.32 23.25 0.53
N SER A 160 0.82 23.97 1.55
CA SER A 160 1.14 23.69 2.95
C SER A 160 0.59 22.34 3.41
N LEU A 161 -0.63 22.00 3.02
CA LEU A 161 -1.25 20.71 3.34
C LEU A 161 -0.52 19.55 2.62
N ILE A 162 -0.18 19.75 1.34
CA ILE A 162 0.59 18.78 0.55
C ILE A 162 1.96 18.56 1.20
N SER A 163 2.66 19.62 1.57
CA SER A 163 3.95 19.59 2.29
C SER A 163 3.86 18.78 3.58
N GLN A 164 2.85 19.05 4.40
CA GLN A 164 2.62 18.32 5.66
C GLN A 164 2.35 16.82 5.41
N LYS A 165 1.51 16.49 4.44
CA LYS A 165 1.14 15.11 4.11
C LYS A 165 2.33 14.31 3.59
N ILE A 166 3.11 14.88 2.67
CA ILE A 166 4.25 14.21 2.04
C ILE A 166 5.47 14.21 2.97
N GLY A 167 5.52 15.10 3.96
CA GLY A 167 6.61 15.18 4.92
C GLY A 167 7.89 15.81 4.33
N ILE A 168 7.73 16.74 3.38
CA ILE A 168 8.81 17.55 2.80
C ILE A 168 8.43 19.03 2.84
N SER A 169 9.43 19.92 2.85
CA SER A 169 9.18 21.37 2.92
C SER A 169 8.49 21.91 1.67
N THR A 170 7.70 22.98 1.82
CA THR A 170 7.10 23.70 0.69
C THR A 170 8.15 24.18 -0.31
N ASP A 171 9.30 24.63 0.18
CA ASP A 171 10.41 25.10 -0.67
C ASP A 171 10.99 23.97 -1.51
N SER A 172 11.08 22.75 -0.94
CA SER A 172 11.47 21.56 -1.70
C SER A 172 10.46 21.22 -2.79
N ILE A 173 9.16 21.28 -2.49
CA ILE A 173 8.12 21.03 -3.52
C ILE A 173 8.22 22.08 -4.63
N ILE A 174 8.40 23.37 -4.30
CA ILE A 174 8.54 24.45 -5.29
C ILE A 174 9.80 24.25 -6.13
N ALA A 175 10.93 23.87 -5.53
CA ALA A 175 12.18 23.63 -6.24
C ALA A 175 12.05 22.56 -7.35
N TYR A 176 11.27 21.51 -7.11
CA TYR A 176 10.98 20.50 -8.12
C TYR A 176 9.83 20.87 -9.06
N ASN A 177 9.05 21.91 -8.74
CA ASN A 177 7.89 22.36 -9.49
C ASN A 177 7.91 23.89 -9.68
N PRO A 178 8.77 24.45 -10.55
CA PRO A 178 8.93 25.90 -10.72
C PRO A 178 7.63 26.64 -11.07
N ILE A 179 6.64 25.95 -11.63
CA ILE A 179 5.32 26.52 -11.93
C ILE A 179 4.63 27.04 -10.65
N LEU A 180 4.94 26.48 -9.48
CA LEU A 180 4.35 26.88 -8.20
C LEU A 180 4.93 28.19 -7.63
N ILE A 181 5.98 28.76 -8.24
CA ILE A 181 6.53 30.06 -7.84
C ILE A 181 5.47 31.16 -8.05
N ASN A 182 4.71 31.07 -9.14
CA ASN A 182 3.73 32.09 -9.54
C ASN A 182 2.28 31.57 -9.57
N SER A 183 2.04 30.33 -9.15
CA SER A 183 0.70 29.74 -9.15
C SER A 183 0.47 28.84 -7.94
N LEU A 184 -0.79 28.68 -7.55
CA LEU A 184 -1.18 27.68 -6.55
C LEU A 184 -1.39 26.33 -7.23
N PRO A 185 -1.16 25.22 -6.52
CA PRO A 185 -1.49 23.90 -7.05
C PRO A 185 -3.01 23.81 -7.27
N GLU A 186 -3.41 23.47 -8.51
CA GLU A 186 -4.81 23.22 -8.85
C GLU A 186 -5.13 21.74 -8.71
N GLU A 187 -6.41 21.43 -8.50
CA GLU A 187 -6.91 20.04 -8.49
C GLU A 187 -6.52 19.32 -9.79
N GLU A 188 -6.14 18.04 -9.65
CA GLU A 188 -5.62 17.16 -10.70
C GLU A 188 -4.26 17.54 -11.30
N THR A 189 -3.65 18.65 -10.89
CA THR A 189 -2.28 18.96 -11.29
C THR A 189 -1.31 17.91 -10.77
N ILE A 190 -0.35 17.51 -11.61
CA ILE A 190 0.71 16.57 -11.22
C ILE A 190 1.92 17.37 -10.74
N LEU A 191 2.38 17.06 -9.53
CA LEU A 191 3.60 17.62 -8.96
C LEU A 191 4.70 16.57 -8.95
N LYS A 192 5.94 16.99 -9.22
CA LYS A 192 7.15 16.19 -8.98
C LYS A 192 7.50 16.20 -7.50
N ILE A 193 7.79 15.03 -6.96
CA ILE A 193 8.18 14.84 -5.57
C ILE A 193 9.51 14.10 -5.54
N PRO A 194 10.50 14.51 -4.74
CA PRO A 194 11.75 13.76 -4.58
C PRO A 194 11.47 12.34 -4.10
N SER A 195 12.34 11.38 -4.45
CA SER A 195 12.19 9.98 -4.04
C SER A 195 12.26 9.79 -2.51
N GLN A 196 12.91 10.69 -1.81
CA GLN A 196 12.99 10.71 -0.35
C GLN A 196 11.87 11.60 0.21
N PHE A 197 10.91 10.99 0.86
CA PHE A 197 9.80 11.66 1.55
C PHE A 197 9.45 10.89 2.84
N ASN A 198 8.83 11.56 3.81
CA ASN A 198 8.49 10.99 5.12
C ASN A 198 6.99 10.75 5.31
N GLY A 199 6.17 11.07 4.31
CA GLY A 199 4.72 10.89 4.37
C GLY A 199 4.28 9.44 4.25
N ASN A 200 3.03 9.19 4.62
CA ASN A 200 2.41 7.86 4.58
C ASN A 200 1.85 7.56 3.18
N PHE A 201 2.74 7.29 2.22
CA PHE A 201 2.39 7.02 0.83
C PHE A 201 2.98 5.71 0.35
N ASP A 202 2.25 5.05 -0.54
CA ASP A 202 2.76 4.02 -1.43
C ASP A 202 3.10 4.62 -2.79
N VAL A 203 4.08 4.03 -3.48
CA VAL A 203 4.44 4.44 -4.84
C VAL A 203 4.00 3.35 -5.82
N LYS A 204 3.17 3.71 -6.79
CA LYS A 204 2.76 2.81 -7.87
C LYS A 204 2.91 3.53 -9.20
N ASP A 205 3.68 2.94 -10.11
CA ASP A 205 4.02 3.56 -11.41
C ASP A 205 4.58 4.99 -11.26
N GLY A 206 5.30 5.24 -10.16
CA GLY A 206 5.86 6.55 -9.83
C GLY A 206 4.88 7.55 -9.22
N LEU A 207 3.59 7.23 -9.06
CA LEU A 207 2.64 8.09 -8.38
C LEU A 207 2.56 7.75 -6.89
N LEU A 208 2.46 8.80 -6.06
CA LEU A 208 2.23 8.70 -4.62
C LEU A 208 0.73 8.49 -4.34
N TYR A 209 0.40 7.37 -3.71
CA TYR A 209 -0.93 7.07 -3.18
C TYR A 209 -0.91 7.19 -1.67
N GLU A 210 -1.75 8.08 -1.14
CA GLU A 210 -1.88 8.25 0.30
C GLU A 210 -2.46 6.97 0.92
N ARG A 211 -1.71 6.37 1.86
CA ARG A 211 -2.25 5.27 2.67
C ARG A 211 -3.29 5.83 3.61
N ILE A 212 -4.51 5.36 3.49
CA ILE A 212 -5.56 5.72 4.44
C ILE A 212 -5.22 5.09 5.78
N SER A 213 -4.89 5.91 6.78
CA SER A 213 -4.80 5.44 8.15
C SER A 213 -6.21 5.25 8.68
N LEU A 214 -6.69 4.02 8.67
CA LEU A 214 -8.01 3.70 9.24
C LEU A 214 -8.09 4.02 10.74
N LYS A 215 -6.93 4.13 11.43
CA LYS A 215 -6.86 4.52 12.85
C LYS A 215 -7.24 5.98 13.08
N ASP A 216 -7.07 6.84 12.06
CA ASP A 216 -7.30 8.28 12.14
C ASP A 216 -8.49 8.76 11.28
N SER A 217 -9.12 7.85 10.54
CA SER A 217 -10.13 8.18 9.51
C SER A 217 -11.43 7.41 9.70
N PHE A 218 -11.97 7.31 10.91
CA PHE A 218 -13.22 6.61 11.17
C PHE A 218 -14.33 7.56 11.66
N PHE A 219 -15.59 7.14 11.50
CA PHE A 219 -16.75 7.85 12.02
C PHE A 219 -17.10 7.31 13.42
N SER A 220 -16.86 8.10 14.46
CA SER A 220 -16.91 7.70 15.89
C SER A 220 -18.29 7.28 16.43
N ASN A 221 -19.37 7.33 15.66
CA ASN A 221 -20.73 7.10 16.15
C ASN A 221 -21.26 5.68 15.90
N ASN A 222 -20.46 4.77 15.37
CA ASN A 222 -20.92 3.43 15.04
C ASN A 222 -20.71 2.46 16.22
N TYR A 223 -21.81 1.91 16.72
CA TYR A 223 -21.80 0.74 17.60
C TYR A 223 -21.71 -0.52 16.74
N LEU A 224 -20.58 -1.22 16.82
CA LEU A 224 -20.33 -2.41 15.99
C LEU A 224 -20.58 -3.69 16.80
N GLN A 225 -21.27 -4.64 16.19
CA GLN A 225 -21.51 -5.96 16.75
C GLN A 225 -20.89 -7.04 15.88
N LEU A 226 -19.97 -7.81 16.46
CA LEU A 226 -19.32 -8.91 15.79
C LEU A 226 -19.68 -10.23 16.49
N VAL A 227 -19.68 -11.32 15.73
CA VAL A 227 -19.77 -12.69 16.24
C VAL A 227 -18.51 -13.43 15.86
N CYS A 228 -17.90 -14.14 16.81
CA CYS A 228 -16.72 -14.95 16.58
C CYS A 228 -16.99 -16.41 16.90
N PHE A 229 -16.65 -17.32 15.99
CA PHE A 229 -16.81 -18.77 16.14
C PHE A 229 -15.46 -19.44 16.37
N LEU A 230 -15.21 -19.90 17.60
CA LEU A 230 -13.95 -20.51 18.02
C LEU A 230 -14.16 -21.96 18.49
N PRO A 231 -13.28 -22.90 18.13
CA PRO A 231 -13.36 -24.30 18.56
C PRO A 231 -12.69 -24.50 19.93
N PHE A 232 -13.20 -23.84 20.99
CA PHE A 232 -12.66 -23.99 22.34
C PHE A 232 -12.78 -25.41 22.87
N LYS A 233 -13.83 -26.14 22.46
CA LYS A 233 -14.11 -27.50 22.94
C LYS A 233 -14.23 -27.56 24.46
N MET A 234 -14.93 -26.58 25.04
CA MET A 234 -15.07 -26.46 26.51
C MET A 234 -15.68 -27.68 27.18
N ARG A 235 -16.48 -28.48 26.46
CA ARG A 235 -17.03 -29.74 26.96
C ARG A 235 -15.97 -30.79 27.27
N GLU A 236 -14.76 -30.67 26.70
CA GLU A 236 -13.65 -31.59 26.98
C GLU A 236 -12.77 -31.16 28.14
N ILE A 237 -12.99 -29.97 28.72
CA ILE A 237 -12.24 -29.46 29.87
C ILE A 237 -12.87 -29.94 31.17
N GLU A 238 -12.08 -30.60 31.97
CA GLU A 238 -12.48 -31.05 33.31
C GLU A 238 -12.14 -29.98 34.36
N PHE A 239 -13.04 -29.01 34.54
CA PHE A 239 -12.82 -27.86 35.40
C PHE A 239 -12.62 -28.21 36.89
N ASP A 240 -13.01 -29.38 37.31
CA ASP A 240 -12.82 -29.95 38.64
C ASP A 240 -11.45 -30.62 38.85
N SER A 241 -10.67 -30.79 37.77
CA SER A 241 -9.33 -31.37 37.82
C SER A 241 -8.29 -30.44 37.19
N VAL A 242 -7.51 -29.75 38.03
CA VAL A 242 -6.42 -28.88 37.64
C VAL A 242 -5.35 -29.66 36.84
N GLU A 243 -5.00 -30.87 37.26
CA GLU A 243 -3.99 -31.70 36.61
C GLU A 243 -4.39 -32.06 35.16
N LYS A 244 -5.63 -32.56 34.97
CA LYS A 244 -6.14 -32.93 33.65
C LYS A 244 -6.28 -31.71 32.72
N THR A 245 -6.77 -30.60 33.30
CA THR A 245 -6.86 -29.33 32.55
C THR A 245 -5.48 -28.84 32.13
N ASN A 246 -4.49 -28.81 33.02
CA ASN A 246 -3.13 -28.42 32.70
C ASN A 246 -2.50 -29.34 31.63
N THR A 247 -2.72 -30.64 31.73
CA THR A 247 -2.23 -31.59 30.72
C THR A 247 -2.80 -31.29 29.33
N LYS A 248 -4.06 -30.91 29.21
CA LYS A 248 -4.68 -30.50 27.93
C LYS A 248 -4.15 -29.15 27.43
N LEU A 249 -3.95 -28.20 28.33
CA LEU A 249 -3.52 -26.83 27.96
C LEU A 249 -2.00 -26.68 27.81
N SER A 250 -1.19 -27.64 28.29
CA SER A 250 0.28 -27.61 28.14
C SER A 250 0.78 -27.86 26.72
N ARG A 251 -0.07 -28.38 25.84
CA ARG A 251 0.27 -28.69 24.43
C ARG A 251 -0.51 -27.81 23.48
N ARG A 252 0.14 -27.47 22.35
CA ARG A 252 -0.53 -26.73 21.29
C ARG A 252 -1.63 -27.60 20.66
N ASN A 253 -2.86 -27.16 20.78
CA ASN A 253 -4.07 -27.82 20.29
C ASN A 253 -5.20 -26.80 20.06
N LEU A 254 -6.41 -27.24 19.71
CA LEU A 254 -7.53 -26.34 19.42
C LEU A 254 -7.95 -25.50 20.63
N HIS A 255 -7.83 -26.00 21.88
CA HIS A 255 -8.14 -25.23 23.07
C HIS A 255 -7.22 -24.01 23.19
N THR A 256 -5.88 -24.25 23.11
CA THR A 256 -4.87 -23.19 23.25
C THR A 256 -4.89 -22.24 22.06
N ILE A 257 -5.05 -22.73 20.82
CA ILE A 257 -5.19 -21.88 19.64
C ILE A 257 -6.42 -20.97 19.73
N SER A 258 -7.56 -21.50 20.23
CA SER A 258 -8.78 -20.71 20.40
C SER A 258 -8.63 -19.67 21.51
N ALA A 259 -7.95 -20.01 22.62
CA ALA A 259 -7.67 -19.07 23.71
C ALA A 259 -6.74 -17.94 23.23
N ASP A 260 -5.66 -18.28 22.55
CA ASP A 260 -4.71 -17.30 21.99
C ASP A 260 -5.39 -16.35 20.98
N PHE A 261 -6.25 -16.92 20.13
CA PHE A 261 -7.04 -16.11 19.19
C PHE A 261 -8.00 -15.18 19.93
N TYR A 262 -8.70 -15.69 20.95
CA TYR A 262 -9.59 -14.89 21.78
C TYR A 262 -8.87 -13.74 22.47
N PHE A 263 -7.70 -13.98 23.08
CA PHE A 263 -6.92 -12.95 23.75
C PHE A 263 -6.45 -11.86 22.79
N GLY A 264 -5.97 -12.24 21.60
CA GLY A 264 -5.61 -11.27 20.55
C GLY A 264 -6.80 -10.41 20.11
N MET A 265 -7.96 -11.03 19.93
CA MET A 265 -9.21 -10.36 19.57
C MET A 265 -9.67 -9.36 20.65
N GLU A 266 -9.62 -9.74 21.93
CA GLU A 266 -9.96 -8.85 23.05
C GLU A 266 -9.01 -7.64 23.11
N MET A 267 -7.71 -7.84 22.90
CA MET A 267 -6.75 -6.74 22.82
C MET A 267 -7.07 -5.76 21.68
N ALA A 268 -7.50 -6.27 20.51
CA ALA A 268 -7.92 -5.42 19.39
C ALA A 268 -9.17 -4.61 19.72
N LYS A 269 -10.16 -5.26 20.36
CA LYS A 269 -11.37 -4.60 20.85
C LYS A 269 -11.05 -3.47 21.81
N GLU A 270 -10.23 -3.72 22.82
CA GLU A 270 -9.81 -2.69 23.79
C GLU A 270 -9.09 -1.52 23.13
N PHE A 271 -8.26 -1.80 22.13
CA PHE A 271 -7.61 -0.75 21.36
C PHE A 271 -8.65 0.09 20.60
N CYS A 272 -9.61 -0.53 19.93
CA CYS A 272 -10.68 0.17 19.23
C CYS A 272 -11.57 0.98 20.18
N ASP A 273 -11.90 0.43 21.37
CA ASP A 273 -12.63 1.16 22.41
C ASP A 273 -11.85 2.40 22.87
N SER A 274 -10.51 2.33 22.96
CA SER A 274 -9.65 3.48 23.29
C SER A 274 -9.64 4.58 22.22
N LEU A 275 -9.92 4.21 20.97
CA LEU A 275 -10.13 5.15 19.85
C LEU A 275 -11.55 5.74 19.82
N GLY A 276 -12.46 5.28 20.69
CA GLY A 276 -13.86 5.70 20.71
C GLY A 276 -14.79 4.86 19.83
N ILE A 277 -14.30 3.77 19.23
CA ILE A 277 -15.12 2.84 18.45
C ILE A 277 -15.73 1.80 19.37
N LYS A 278 -17.01 1.95 19.70
CA LYS A 278 -17.72 1.03 20.60
C LYS A 278 -18.01 -0.29 19.91
N THR A 279 -17.38 -1.37 20.41
CA THR A 279 -17.51 -2.70 19.80
C THR A 279 -17.99 -3.75 20.80
N LYS A 280 -18.94 -4.58 20.39
CA LYS A 280 -19.34 -5.78 21.11
C LYS A 280 -18.99 -7.02 20.30
N ILE A 281 -18.26 -7.95 20.89
CA ILE A 281 -17.92 -9.22 20.26
C ILE A 281 -18.60 -10.34 21.05
N LYS A 282 -19.46 -11.11 20.38
CA LYS A 282 -20.08 -12.32 20.93
C LYS A 282 -19.26 -13.53 20.49
N VAL A 283 -18.69 -14.25 21.43
CA VAL A 283 -17.91 -15.44 21.15
C VAL A 283 -18.76 -16.70 21.33
N ILE A 284 -18.66 -17.62 20.37
CA ILE A 284 -19.43 -18.87 20.34
C ILE A 284 -18.44 -20.04 20.21
N ASP A 285 -18.51 -20.98 21.16
CA ASP A 285 -17.75 -22.22 21.07
C ASP A 285 -18.42 -23.18 20.09
N THR A 286 -17.69 -23.51 19.02
CA THR A 286 -18.15 -24.43 17.98
C THR A 286 -18.03 -25.89 18.39
N GLN A 287 -17.35 -26.21 19.47
CA GLN A 287 -16.95 -27.57 19.84
C GLN A 287 -16.20 -28.35 18.72
N ASN A 288 -15.84 -27.65 17.61
CA ASN A 288 -15.39 -28.26 16.36
C ASN A 288 -16.40 -29.27 15.78
N ASP A 289 -17.69 -29.00 15.95
CA ASP A 289 -18.81 -29.88 15.60
C ASP A 289 -19.82 -29.14 14.71
N LEU A 290 -20.13 -29.70 13.54
CA LEU A 290 -21.07 -29.13 12.58
C LEU A 290 -22.51 -29.05 13.12
N SER A 291 -22.93 -29.99 13.98
CA SER A 291 -24.26 -29.99 14.60
C SER A 291 -24.42 -28.81 15.55
N VAL A 292 -23.39 -28.53 16.37
CA VAL A 292 -23.34 -27.37 17.26
C VAL A 292 -23.36 -26.08 16.46
N ILE A 293 -22.58 -26.01 15.38
CA ILE A 293 -22.58 -24.83 14.49
C ILE A 293 -23.97 -24.59 13.91
N ASN A 294 -24.63 -25.63 13.40
CA ASN A 294 -25.98 -25.53 12.83
C ASN A 294 -27.03 -25.11 13.85
N GLU A 295 -26.95 -25.62 15.10
CA GLU A 295 -27.78 -25.18 16.22
C GLU A 295 -27.59 -23.68 16.46
N LYS A 296 -26.35 -23.18 16.50
CA LYS A 296 -26.04 -21.76 16.74
C LYS A 296 -26.48 -20.85 15.59
N ILE A 297 -26.39 -21.32 14.33
CA ILE A 297 -26.93 -20.59 13.18
C ILE A 297 -28.44 -20.32 13.38
N SER A 298 -29.16 -21.29 13.93
CA SER A 298 -30.61 -21.19 14.12
C SER A 298 -31.02 -20.40 15.37
N SER A 299 -30.24 -20.47 16.46
CA SER A 299 -30.58 -19.92 17.77
C SER A 299 -30.06 -18.47 18.00
N VAL A 300 -29.07 -18.01 17.24
CA VAL A 300 -28.51 -16.67 17.39
C VAL A 300 -29.39 -15.65 16.65
N ASN A 301 -29.64 -14.50 17.30
CA ASN A 301 -30.22 -13.35 16.61
C ASN A 301 -29.13 -12.63 15.82
N TRP A 302 -29.26 -12.58 14.49
CA TRP A 302 -28.32 -12.00 13.55
C TRP A 302 -28.60 -10.53 13.21
N ASN A 303 -29.71 -9.98 13.71
CA ASN A 303 -30.03 -8.58 13.47
C ASN A 303 -28.99 -7.64 14.08
N GLY A 304 -28.48 -6.74 13.27
CA GLY A 304 -27.48 -5.74 13.71
C GLY A 304 -26.06 -6.29 13.82
N ILE A 305 -25.79 -7.53 13.40
CA ILE A 305 -24.43 -8.06 13.31
C ILE A 305 -23.72 -7.48 12.08
N ASN A 306 -22.57 -6.84 12.28
CA ASN A 306 -21.82 -6.17 11.25
C ASN A 306 -20.79 -7.10 10.57
N ALA A 307 -20.24 -8.10 11.28
CA ALA A 307 -19.36 -9.11 10.70
C ALA A 307 -19.29 -10.37 11.55
N ILE A 308 -18.86 -11.47 10.91
CA ILE A 308 -18.60 -12.77 11.55
C ILE A 308 -17.14 -13.14 11.32
N ILE A 309 -16.42 -13.51 12.38
CA ILE A 309 -15.04 -14.00 12.32
C ILE A 309 -15.03 -15.52 12.58
N GLY A 310 -14.50 -16.30 11.68
CA GLY A 310 -14.50 -17.75 11.75
C GLY A 310 -15.77 -18.39 11.16
N PRO A 311 -15.98 -19.70 11.36
CA PRO A 311 -15.20 -20.66 12.17
C PRO A 311 -13.72 -20.80 11.76
N LEU A 312 -12.83 -21.14 12.74
CA LEU A 312 -11.39 -21.23 12.46
C LEU A 312 -11.01 -22.44 11.58
N ILE A 313 -11.75 -23.53 11.69
CA ILE A 313 -11.46 -24.78 10.99
C ILE A 313 -12.03 -24.73 9.56
N PRO A 314 -11.20 -24.94 8.52
CA PRO A 314 -11.64 -24.77 7.12
C PRO A 314 -12.92 -25.53 6.75
N LYS A 315 -13.04 -26.82 7.13
CA LYS A 315 -14.23 -27.62 6.87
C LYS A 315 -15.51 -27.01 7.49
N ASN A 316 -15.38 -26.49 8.71
CA ASN A 316 -16.50 -25.85 9.42
C ASN A 316 -16.82 -24.48 8.81
N PHE A 317 -15.80 -23.77 8.35
CA PHE A 317 -15.94 -22.50 7.66
C PHE A 317 -16.70 -22.67 6.33
N ASP A 318 -16.30 -23.63 5.50
CA ASP A 318 -16.97 -23.94 4.23
C ASP A 318 -18.45 -24.28 4.41
N PHE A 319 -18.77 -25.04 5.45
CA PHE A 319 -20.16 -25.35 5.80
C PHE A 319 -20.93 -24.10 6.22
N PHE A 320 -20.31 -23.26 7.08
CA PHE A 320 -20.95 -22.07 7.66
C PHE A 320 -21.17 -20.98 6.61
N SER A 321 -20.15 -20.68 5.80
CA SER A 321 -20.15 -19.57 4.84
C SER A 321 -21.17 -19.72 3.71
N LYS A 322 -21.54 -20.96 3.37
CA LYS A 322 -22.54 -21.27 2.33
C LYS A 322 -23.99 -21.11 2.79
N ASN A 323 -24.22 -20.69 4.04
CA ASN A 323 -25.57 -20.51 4.54
C ASN A 323 -26.13 -19.16 4.07
N ARG A 324 -27.19 -19.18 3.28
CA ARG A 324 -27.84 -17.98 2.67
C ARG A 324 -28.34 -16.96 3.68
N ARG A 325 -28.51 -17.34 4.96
CA ARG A 325 -28.87 -16.40 6.05
C ARG A 325 -27.86 -15.29 6.25
N PHE A 326 -26.62 -15.47 5.81
CA PHE A 326 -25.52 -14.54 5.98
C PHE A 326 -25.12 -13.80 4.70
N SER A 327 -25.93 -13.84 3.64
CA SER A 327 -25.61 -13.22 2.34
C SER A 327 -25.17 -11.77 2.41
N ASP A 328 -25.66 -11.02 3.41
CA ASP A 328 -25.39 -9.59 3.59
C ASP A 328 -24.42 -9.30 4.76
N ILE A 329 -23.98 -10.33 5.49
CA ILE A 329 -23.06 -10.19 6.61
C ILE A 329 -21.67 -10.65 6.19
N PRO A 330 -20.62 -9.81 6.26
CA PRO A 330 -19.27 -10.22 5.97
C PRO A 330 -18.80 -11.38 6.88
N ILE A 331 -18.26 -12.44 6.29
CA ILE A 331 -17.73 -13.61 6.99
C ILE A 331 -16.22 -13.69 6.71
N ILE A 332 -15.41 -13.62 7.76
CA ILE A 332 -13.97 -13.56 7.68
C ILE A 332 -13.37 -14.91 8.06
N SER A 333 -12.62 -15.53 7.14
CA SER A 333 -11.76 -16.68 7.42
C SER A 333 -10.40 -16.19 7.93
N PRO A 334 -10.07 -16.38 9.23
CA PRO A 334 -8.93 -15.68 9.81
C PRO A 334 -7.60 -16.43 9.72
N LEU A 335 -7.60 -17.77 9.53
CA LEU A 335 -6.39 -18.59 9.64
C LEU A 335 -6.14 -19.54 8.44
N SER A 336 -7.10 -19.71 7.54
CA SER A 336 -6.96 -20.68 6.44
C SER A 336 -6.01 -20.18 5.35
N THR A 337 -5.01 -21.00 5.02
CA THR A 337 -4.11 -20.81 3.87
C THR A 337 -4.58 -21.54 2.61
N LYS A 338 -5.64 -22.37 2.71
CA LYS A 338 -6.28 -23.02 1.56
C LYS A 338 -7.22 -22.03 0.91
N GLU A 339 -7.30 -22.06 -0.42
CA GLU A 339 -8.31 -21.29 -1.16
C GLU A 339 -9.70 -21.64 -0.65
N ILE A 340 -10.51 -20.63 -0.42
CA ILE A 340 -11.90 -20.74 0.02
C ILE A 340 -12.78 -20.33 -1.16
N ASP A 341 -13.64 -21.24 -1.54
CA ASP A 341 -14.70 -20.96 -2.52
C ASP A 341 -15.88 -20.32 -1.77
N GLY A 342 -16.00 -19.01 -1.89
CA GLY A 342 -16.94 -18.21 -1.12
C GLY A 342 -17.79 -17.26 -1.95
N ASP A 343 -18.97 -16.93 -1.43
CA ASP A 343 -19.84 -15.90 -1.97
C ASP A 343 -19.29 -14.48 -1.71
N LYS A 344 -19.95 -13.47 -2.26
CA LYS A 344 -19.59 -12.03 -2.21
C LYS A 344 -19.32 -11.46 -0.81
N ASN A 345 -19.81 -12.11 0.23
CA ASN A 345 -19.64 -11.69 1.63
C ASN A 345 -18.52 -12.44 2.34
N VAL A 346 -17.79 -13.33 1.66
CA VAL A 346 -16.70 -14.13 2.26
C VAL A 346 -15.36 -13.47 2.03
N PHE A 347 -14.59 -13.30 3.11
CA PHE A 347 -13.27 -12.67 3.12
C PHE A 347 -12.23 -13.61 3.69
N GLN A 348 -11.25 -13.99 2.90
CA GLN A 348 -10.11 -14.77 3.36
C GLN A 348 -8.97 -13.83 3.77
N SER A 349 -8.68 -13.73 5.07
CA SER A 349 -7.68 -12.79 5.60
C SER A 349 -6.23 -13.26 5.47
N VAL A 350 -6.01 -14.55 5.25
CA VAL A 350 -4.70 -15.14 4.96
C VAL A 350 -4.59 -15.34 3.46
N SER A 351 -3.53 -14.87 2.85
CA SER A 351 -3.31 -15.07 1.42
C SER A 351 -3.13 -16.56 1.08
N PRO A 352 -3.89 -17.12 0.13
CA PRO A 352 -3.72 -18.51 -0.27
C PRO A 352 -2.30 -18.81 -0.76
N LEU A 353 -1.70 -19.91 -0.30
CA LEU A 353 -0.32 -20.28 -0.64
C LEU A 353 -0.05 -20.35 -2.13
N LYS A 354 -0.99 -20.88 -2.90
CA LYS A 354 -0.90 -20.97 -4.37
C LYS A 354 -0.78 -19.59 -5.02
N ARG A 355 -1.48 -18.58 -4.45
CA ARG A 355 -1.45 -17.20 -4.91
C ARG A 355 -0.14 -16.53 -4.54
N LEU A 356 0.32 -16.66 -3.30
CA LEU A 356 1.61 -16.16 -2.86
C LEU A 356 2.75 -16.69 -3.74
N ARG A 357 2.71 -17.99 -4.05
CA ARG A 357 3.66 -18.62 -4.96
C ARG A 357 3.66 -17.99 -6.35
N LYS A 358 2.47 -17.76 -6.95
CA LYS A 358 2.34 -17.09 -8.25
C LYS A 358 2.92 -15.67 -8.22
N VAL A 359 2.68 -14.93 -7.15
CA VAL A 359 3.24 -13.58 -6.96
C VAL A 359 4.76 -13.64 -6.87
N MET A 360 5.31 -14.57 -6.08
CA MET A 360 6.76 -14.74 -5.95
C MET A 360 7.42 -15.16 -7.27
N MET A 361 6.77 -16.02 -8.05
CA MET A 361 7.24 -16.38 -9.40
C MET A 361 7.33 -15.16 -10.32
N ASN A 362 6.32 -14.29 -10.28
CA ASN A 362 6.33 -13.06 -11.08
C ASN A 362 7.44 -12.09 -10.59
N TYR A 363 7.64 -11.98 -9.28
CA TYR A 363 8.72 -11.18 -8.72
C TYR A 363 10.09 -11.70 -9.20
N ILE A 364 10.36 -12.99 -9.04
CA ILE A 364 11.61 -13.63 -9.50
C ILE A 364 11.82 -13.41 -11.00
N LYS A 365 10.76 -13.54 -11.81
CA LYS A 365 10.83 -13.29 -13.26
C LYS A 365 11.27 -11.87 -13.60
N ASN A 366 10.84 -10.89 -12.82
CA ASN A 366 11.21 -9.48 -13.05
C ASN A 366 12.62 -9.15 -12.54
N GLU A 367 13.13 -9.91 -11.57
CA GLU A 367 14.49 -9.76 -11.01
C GLU A 367 15.57 -10.43 -11.86
N ILE A 368 15.21 -11.43 -12.68
CA ILE A 368 16.14 -12.19 -13.50
C ILE A 368 16.21 -11.56 -14.90
N ASP A 369 17.40 -11.18 -15.32
CA ASP A 369 17.69 -10.75 -16.67
C ASP A 369 18.66 -11.71 -17.39
N SER A 370 18.91 -11.47 -18.68
CA SER A 370 19.75 -12.33 -19.51
C SER A 370 21.25 -12.30 -19.17
N THR A 371 21.67 -11.35 -18.32
CA THR A 371 23.08 -11.18 -17.90
C THR A 371 23.42 -11.99 -16.65
N GLN A 372 22.41 -12.56 -15.99
CA GLN A 372 22.53 -13.29 -14.73
C GLN A 372 22.56 -14.81 -14.98
N ASN A 373 23.25 -15.51 -14.10
CA ASN A 373 23.24 -16.97 -14.08
C ASN A 373 22.06 -17.48 -13.23
N LEU A 374 21.28 -18.43 -13.75
CA LEU A 374 20.12 -19.01 -13.07
C LEU A 374 20.32 -20.50 -12.79
N VAL A 375 20.29 -20.88 -11.53
CA VAL A 375 20.32 -22.28 -11.07
C VAL A 375 19.03 -22.61 -10.33
N ILE A 376 18.36 -23.70 -10.69
CA ILE A 376 17.12 -24.17 -10.07
C ILE A 376 17.41 -25.49 -9.38
N ILE A 377 17.22 -25.53 -8.06
CA ILE A 377 17.47 -26.72 -7.21
C ILE A 377 16.13 -27.19 -6.66
N THR A 378 15.82 -28.49 -6.76
CA THR A 378 14.56 -29.07 -6.31
C THR A 378 14.69 -30.51 -5.85
N ASP A 379 13.67 -31.00 -5.17
CA ASP A 379 13.42 -32.42 -4.94
C ASP A 379 12.38 -32.98 -5.93
N SER A 380 12.17 -34.29 -5.90
CA SER A 380 11.19 -35.00 -6.76
C SER A 380 9.74 -34.57 -6.48
N ILE A 381 9.42 -34.16 -5.24
CA ILE A 381 8.07 -33.74 -4.83
C ILE A 381 7.71 -32.38 -5.46
N ASN A 382 8.67 -31.46 -5.45
CA ASN A 382 8.48 -30.10 -5.94
C ASN A 382 8.89 -29.89 -7.41
N PHE A 383 9.27 -30.96 -8.09
CA PHE A 383 9.77 -30.95 -9.46
C PHE A 383 8.85 -30.22 -10.46
N LYS A 384 7.52 -30.40 -10.37
CA LYS A 384 6.56 -29.72 -11.25
C LYS A 384 6.62 -28.20 -11.10
N ILE A 385 6.77 -27.73 -9.86
CA ILE A 385 6.86 -26.30 -9.54
C ILE A 385 8.19 -25.75 -10.04
N ALA A 386 9.28 -26.43 -9.76
CA ALA A 386 10.62 -26.05 -10.22
C ALA A 386 10.69 -25.95 -11.77
N LYS A 387 9.98 -26.81 -12.50
CA LYS A 387 9.86 -26.73 -13.96
C LYS A 387 9.22 -25.43 -14.47
N GLU A 388 8.31 -24.83 -13.73
CA GLU A 388 7.73 -23.53 -14.12
C GLU A 388 8.80 -22.43 -14.14
N PHE A 389 9.76 -22.47 -13.20
CA PHE A 389 10.89 -21.53 -13.20
C PHE A 389 11.86 -21.76 -14.35
N LYS A 390 12.01 -23.00 -14.83
CA LYS A 390 12.86 -23.28 -16.00
C LYS A 390 12.41 -22.52 -17.25
N LYS A 391 11.14 -22.16 -17.34
CA LYS A 391 10.58 -21.36 -18.44
C LYS A 391 11.02 -19.89 -18.39
N LEU A 392 11.58 -19.42 -17.27
CA LEU A 392 11.99 -18.02 -17.12
C LEU A 392 13.28 -17.68 -17.89
N SER A 393 14.16 -18.65 -18.08
CA SER A 393 15.40 -18.47 -18.84
C SER A 393 15.76 -19.72 -19.63
N THR A 394 16.16 -19.55 -20.89
CA THR A 394 16.65 -20.63 -21.76
C THR A 394 18.02 -21.16 -21.31
N LYS A 395 18.78 -20.36 -20.53
CA LYS A 395 20.11 -20.69 -20.02
C LYS A 395 20.09 -21.17 -18.56
N SER A 396 18.92 -21.57 -18.01
CA SER A 396 18.82 -22.02 -16.64
C SER A 396 19.42 -23.42 -16.46
N HIS A 397 20.18 -23.61 -15.41
CA HIS A 397 20.64 -24.91 -14.92
C HIS A 397 19.61 -25.53 -13.99
N PHE A 398 19.36 -26.81 -14.14
CA PHE A 398 18.37 -27.53 -13.34
C PHE A 398 19.02 -28.68 -12.61
N VAL A 399 18.90 -28.68 -11.27
CA VAL A 399 19.49 -29.66 -10.38
C VAL A 399 18.39 -30.33 -9.55
N GLU A 400 18.24 -31.63 -9.67
CA GLU A 400 17.39 -32.43 -8.79
C GLU A 400 18.25 -33.05 -7.67
N SER A 401 17.69 -33.13 -6.46
CA SER A 401 18.41 -33.70 -5.32
C SER A 401 18.68 -35.20 -5.54
N GLU A 402 19.82 -35.66 -5.02
CA GLU A 402 20.17 -37.08 -4.95
C GLU A 402 19.27 -37.85 -3.97
N LYS A 403 19.24 -39.19 -4.12
CA LYS A 403 18.62 -40.05 -3.14
C LYS A 403 19.30 -39.87 -1.79
N GLY A 404 18.56 -39.39 -0.80
CA GLY A 404 19.09 -39.03 0.52
C GLY A 404 18.99 -37.54 0.85
N GLY A 405 18.45 -36.73 -0.07
CA GLY A 405 18.12 -35.31 0.22
C GLY A 405 19.35 -34.41 0.30
N PHE A 406 20.27 -34.50 -0.65
CA PHE A 406 21.42 -33.61 -0.79
C PHE A 406 21.70 -33.30 -2.26
N VAL A 407 22.53 -32.30 -2.52
CA VAL A 407 23.10 -32.00 -3.84
C VAL A 407 24.61 -32.18 -3.82
N ILE A 408 25.18 -32.55 -4.96
CA ILE A 408 26.61 -32.78 -5.11
C ILE A 408 27.33 -31.44 -5.10
N PRO A 409 28.29 -31.19 -4.16
CA PRO A 409 28.98 -29.92 -4.02
C PRO A 409 29.70 -29.47 -5.29
N GLU A 410 30.43 -30.39 -5.95
CA GLU A 410 31.19 -30.13 -7.16
C GLU A 410 30.29 -29.73 -8.33
N LEU A 411 29.07 -30.25 -8.39
CA LEU A 411 28.08 -29.87 -9.39
C LEU A 411 27.67 -28.41 -9.17
N ILE A 412 27.31 -28.02 -7.94
CA ILE A 412 26.91 -26.65 -7.65
C ILE A 412 28.05 -25.67 -7.90
N ASP A 413 29.28 -26.01 -7.48
CA ASP A 413 30.47 -25.19 -7.75
C ASP A 413 30.66 -24.95 -9.27
N SER A 414 30.51 -25.99 -10.08
CA SER A 414 30.65 -25.89 -11.54
C SER A 414 29.57 -25.07 -12.24
N LEU A 415 28.39 -24.92 -11.61
CA LEU A 415 27.26 -24.18 -12.16
C LEU A 415 27.25 -22.70 -11.75
N LEU A 416 27.94 -22.33 -10.68
CA LEU A 416 28.03 -20.94 -10.24
C LEU A 416 29.17 -20.24 -10.97
N VAL A 417 28.90 -19.04 -11.46
CA VAL A 417 29.82 -18.27 -12.30
C VAL A 417 30.40 -17.11 -11.50
N ASP A 418 31.73 -16.95 -11.57
CA ASP A 418 32.43 -15.80 -10.99
C ASP A 418 32.12 -14.53 -11.78
N SER A 419 32.16 -13.37 -11.11
CA SER A 419 31.90 -12.05 -11.71
C SER A 419 30.48 -11.85 -12.27
N LEU A 420 29.57 -12.81 -12.07
CA LEU A 420 28.15 -12.69 -12.38
C LEU A 420 27.31 -12.83 -11.11
N LYS A 421 26.12 -12.26 -11.16
CA LYS A 421 25.10 -12.50 -10.13
C LYS A 421 24.48 -13.88 -10.35
N ASN A 422 24.66 -14.78 -9.38
CA ASN A 422 24.07 -16.11 -9.42
C ASN A 422 22.72 -16.08 -8.70
N GLN A 423 21.65 -16.26 -9.44
CA GLN A 423 20.28 -16.39 -8.92
C GLN A 423 19.98 -17.87 -8.73
N VAL A 424 19.74 -18.28 -7.50
CA VAL A 424 19.42 -19.67 -7.16
C VAL A 424 17.96 -19.75 -6.69
N ILE A 425 17.15 -20.57 -7.34
CA ILE A 425 15.78 -20.86 -6.93
C ILE A 425 15.77 -22.23 -6.27
N PHE A 426 15.33 -22.31 -5.02
CA PHE A 426 15.25 -23.56 -4.28
C PHE A 426 13.81 -23.91 -3.94
N GLU A 427 13.34 -25.02 -4.48
CA GLU A 427 11.98 -25.54 -4.29
C GLU A 427 12.02 -26.92 -3.62
N SER A 428 12.02 -26.91 -2.29
CA SER A 428 11.87 -28.10 -1.45
C SER A 428 11.32 -27.74 -0.07
N GLN A 429 10.70 -28.70 0.59
CA GLN A 429 10.28 -28.62 1.99
C GLN A 429 11.01 -29.65 2.87
N ASP A 430 12.02 -30.33 2.31
CA ASP A 430 12.88 -31.23 3.06
C ASP A 430 13.91 -30.43 3.86
N LEU A 431 13.94 -30.65 5.18
CA LEU A 431 14.84 -29.94 6.09
C LEU A 431 16.32 -30.28 5.82
N GLY A 432 16.63 -31.55 5.54
CA GLY A 432 18.00 -32.02 5.29
C GLY A 432 18.56 -31.37 4.03
N LEU A 433 17.78 -31.40 2.95
CA LEU A 433 18.13 -30.76 1.68
C LEU A 433 18.28 -29.24 1.84
N ALA A 434 17.38 -28.58 2.57
CA ALA A 434 17.47 -27.15 2.80
C ALA A 434 18.73 -26.76 3.60
N ALA A 435 19.07 -27.52 4.64
CA ALA A 435 20.29 -27.32 5.41
C ALA A 435 21.55 -27.55 4.56
N ASN A 436 21.56 -28.60 3.73
CA ASN A 436 22.64 -28.88 2.80
C ASN A 436 22.82 -27.75 1.78
N VAL A 437 21.75 -27.36 1.06
CA VAL A 437 21.79 -26.32 0.01
C VAL A 437 22.20 -24.97 0.58
N THR A 438 21.61 -24.54 1.71
CA THR A 438 21.94 -23.24 2.31
C THR A 438 23.37 -23.17 2.81
N SER A 439 23.90 -24.27 3.37
CA SER A 439 25.31 -24.34 3.79
C SER A 439 26.26 -24.33 2.61
N LEU A 440 25.95 -25.13 1.59
CA LEU A 440 26.76 -25.23 0.37
C LEU A 440 26.80 -23.90 -0.39
N LEU A 441 25.67 -23.27 -0.62
CA LEU A 441 25.63 -21.95 -1.28
C LEU A 441 26.38 -20.89 -0.47
N ASN A 442 26.27 -20.91 0.86
CA ASN A 442 27.02 -20.00 1.71
C ASN A 442 28.56 -20.18 1.56
N SER A 443 29.05 -21.41 1.38
CA SER A 443 30.48 -21.66 1.16
C SER A 443 30.99 -21.12 -0.18
N GLN A 444 30.09 -20.87 -1.12
CA GLN A 444 30.38 -20.33 -2.45
C GLN A 444 30.39 -18.80 -2.51
N VAL A 445 29.85 -18.11 -1.48
CA VAL A 445 29.83 -16.64 -1.45
C VAL A 445 31.25 -16.11 -1.20
N GLY A 446 31.72 -15.23 -2.06
CA GLY A 446 33.04 -14.62 -1.98
C GLY A 446 33.09 -13.23 -2.58
N LYS A 447 34.33 -12.68 -2.75
CA LYS A 447 34.51 -11.35 -3.37
C LYS A 447 34.10 -11.31 -4.84
N GLU A 448 34.25 -12.43 -5.55
CA GLU A 448 34.04 -12.55 -6.98
C GLU A 448 32.72 -13.26 -7.32
N ARG A 449 32.13 -13.95 -6.35
CA ARG A 449 30.92 -14.77 -6.54
C ARG A 449 29.77 -14.26 -5.67
N ASP A 450 28.82 -13.58 -6.29
CA ASP A 450 27.57 -13.12 -5.65
C ASP A 450 26.47 -14.17 -5.84
N VAL A 451 25.86 -14.61 -4.74
CA VAL A 451 24.79 -15.61 -4.74
C VAL A 451 23.56 -15.06 -4.04
N GLN A 452 22.41 -15.13 -4.70
CA GLN A 452 21.13 -14.81 -4.12
C GLN A 452 20.18 -16.01 -4.21
N LEU A 453 19.64 -16.42 -3.05
CA LEU A 453 18.71 -17.53 -2.95
C LEU A 453 17.27 -17.04 -2.92
N PHE A 454 16.39 -17.69 -3.70
CA PHE A 454 14.96 -17.49 -3.70
C PHE A 454 14.22 -18.80 -3.36
N SER A 455 13.06 -18.69 -2.73
CA SER A 455 12.07 -19.76 -2.67
C SER A 455 10.68 -19.19 -2.93
N SER A 456 9.86 -19.89 -3.70
CA SER A 456 8.48 -19.48 -3.96
C SER A 456 7.57 -19.66 -2.75
N LEU A 457 7.97 -20.49 -1.78
CA LEU A 457 7.23 -20.78 -0.57
C LEU A 457 8.17 -20.98 0.61
N ARG A 458 8.23 -19.99 1.51
CA ARG A 458 8.92 -20.13 2.78
C ARG A 458 8.07 -20.95 3.75
N THR A 459 8.62 -22.01 4.28
CA THR A 459 8.02 -22.84 5.32
C THR A 459 8.81 -22.75 6.63
N ALA A 460 8.29 -23.36 7.70
CA ALA A 460 8.93 -23.36 9.02
C ALA A 460 10.29 -24.07 9.05
N ILE A 461 10.67 -24.81 8.00
CA ILE A 461 12.00 -25.46 7.93
C ILE A 461 13.14 -24.46 8.07
N TYR A 462 12.97 -23.24 7.52
CA TYR A 462 14.00 -22.18 7.61
C TYR A 462 14.14 -21.56 9.01
N ASP A 463 13.26 -21.90 9.95
CA ASP A 463 13.34 -21.50 11.36
C ASP A 463 14.01 -22.58 12.22
N ASN A 464 14.37 -23.71 11.62
CA ASN A 464 15.01 -24.82 12.32
C ASN A 464 16.45 -24.47 12.70
N VAL A 465 16.91 -24.98 13.85
CA VAL A 465 18.27 -24.76 14.38
C VAL A 465 19.38 -25.26 13.45
N ASN A 466 19.07 -26.22 12.58
CA ASN A 466 20.02 -26.76 11.61
C ASN A 466 20.26 -25.84 10.40
N ILE A 467 19.49 -24.76 10.25
CA ILE A 467 19.69 -23.78 9.20
C ILE A 467 20.23 -22.48 9.82
N SER A 468 21.46 -22.13 9.47
CA SER A 468 22.13 -20.95 9.99
C SER A 468 21.50 -19.67 9.46
N ARG A 469 21.05 -18.77 10.35
CA ARG A 469 20.57 -17.43 9.98
C ARG A 469 21.65 -16.62 9.26
N LYS A 470 22.92 -16.78 9.65
CA LYS A 470 24.06 -16.14 8.99
C LYS A 470 24.19 -16.63 7.54
N HIS A 471 24.04 -17.93 7.29
CA HIS A 471 24.06 -18.47 5.92
C HIS A 471 22.95 -17.86 5.08
N LEU A 472 21.72 -17.81 5.60
CA LEU A 472 20.57 -17.18 4.92
C LEU A 472 20.85 -15.70 4.60
N GLY A 473 21.50 -14.97 5.53
CA GLY A 473 21.91 -13.58 5.31
C GLY A 473 22.94 -13.42 4.20
N ASN A 474 24.01 -14.23 4.24
CA ASN A 474 25.10 -14.17 3.27
C ASN A 474 24.61 -14.47 1.84
N ILE A 475 23.70 -15.45 1.67
CA ILE A 475 23.10 -15.80 0.38
C ILE A 475 21.84 -14.97 0.05
N LYS A 476 21.59 -13.91 0.78
CA LYS A 476 20.48 -12.96 0.55
C LYS A 476 19.14 -13.68 0.33
N PHE A 477 18.82 -14.67 1.20
CA PHE A 477 17.61 -15.46 1.04
C PHE A 477 16.37 -14.59 0.95
N THR A 478 15.70 -14.64 -0.21
CA THR A 478 14.56 -13.79 -0.56
C THR A 478 13.31 -14.63 -0.75
N TYR A 479 12.24 -14.25 -0.08
CA TYR A 479 10.98 -15.00 -0.08
C TYR A 479 9.79 -14.06 0.15
N LEU A 480 8.59 -14.57 -0.06
CA LEU A 480 7.35 -13.88 0.19
C LEU A 480 6.66 -14.45 1.42
N ASN A 481 6.13 -13.58 2.27
CA ASN A 481 5.38 -13.96 3.47
C ASN A 481 4.15 -13.05 3.65
N ASP A 482 3.10 -13.57 4.29
CA ASP A 482 1.88 -12.82 4.59
C ASP A 482 1.96 -12.05 5.93
N ASN A 483 2.99 -12.34 6.73
CA ASN A 483 3.28 -11.61 7.96
C ASN A 483 4.77 -11.24 8.07
N PHE A 484 5.04 -10.21 8.84
CA PHE A 484 6.40 -9.77 9.12
C PHE A 484 6.53 -9.33 10.59
N PRO A 485 7.06 -10.18 11.48
CA PRO A 485 7.25 -9.89 12.90
C PRO A 485 8.42 -8.92 13.11
N ARG A 486 8.23 -7.66 12.73
CA ARG A 486 9.22 -6.58 12.91
C ARG A 486 9.29 -6.15 14.37
N GLU A 487 10.48 -5.89 14.87
CA GLU A 487 10.65 -5.22 16.18
C GLU A 487 10.32 -3.73 16.03
N THR A 488 9.05 -3.39 16.30
CA THR A 488 8.52 -2.02 16.29
C THR A 488 8.04 -1.62 17.67
N ASN A 489 7.96 -0.32 17.94
CA ASN A 489 7.39 0.18 19.19
C ASN A 489 5.94 -0.28 19.39
N GLU A 490 5.14 -0.40 18.33
CA GLU A 490 3.76 -0.91 18.43
C GLU A 490 3.74 -2.38 18.83
N ARG A 491 4.60 -3.20 18.23
CA ARG A 491 4.72 -4.61 18.57
C ARG A 491 5.19 -4.82 20.02
N GLN A 492 6.17 -4.04 20.47
CA GLN A 492 6.65 -4.10 21.84
C GLN A 492 5.56 -3.67 22.84
N LYS A 493 4.85 -2.58 22.58
CA LYS A 493 3.71 -2.14 23.41
C LYS A 493 2.60 -3.20 23.48
N PHE A 494 2.29 -3.85 22.36
CA PHE A 494 1.32 -4.95 22.35
C PHE A 494 1.81 -6.12 23.23
N LYS A 495 3.05 -6.54 23.04
CA LYS A 495 3.69 -7.62 23.79
C LYS A 495 3.67 -7.36 25.32
N ASP A 496 4.06 -6.15 25.74
CA ASP A 496 4.08 -5.77 27.16
C ASP A 496 2.67 -5.73 27.76
N ARG A 497 1.70 -5.17 27.04
CA ARG A 497 0.30 -5.14 27.49
C ARG A 497 -0.30 -6.54 27.57
N PHE A 498 0.01 -7.40 26.60
CA PHE A 498 -0.45 -8.79 26.58
C PHE A 498 0.12 -9.57 27.76
N LEU A 499 1.43 -9.48 27.99
CA LEU A 499 2.10 -10.11 29.12
C LEU A 499 1.52 -9.63 30.46
N ASN A 500 1.33 -8.33 30.65
CA ASN A 500 0.77 -7.76 31.87
C ASN A 500 -0.67 -8.22 32.11
N LYS A 501 -1.45 -8.46 31.06
CA LYS A 501 -2.86 -8.84 31.19
C LYS A 501 -3.07 -10.34 31.36
N TYR A 502 -2.30 -11.16 30.64
CA TYR A 502 -2.52 -12.60 30.56
C TYR A 502 -1.42 -13.44 31.20
N GLY A 503 -0.31 -12.82 31.60
CA GLY A 503 0.80 -13.51 32.29
C GLY A 503 1.72 -14.31 31.36
N ASP A 504 1.53 -14.25 30.05
CA ASP A 504 2.34 -14.94 29.04
C ASP A 504 2.56 -14.07 27.82
N TYR A 505 3.51 -14.47 26.97
CA TYR A 505 3.78 -13.76 25.72
C TYR A 505 2.76 -14.11 24.63
N PRO A 506 2.42 -13.14 23.74
CA PRO A 506 1.49 -13.41 22.65
C PRO A 506 2.05 -14.42 21.66
N SER A 507 1.24 -15.40 21.29
CA SER A 507 1.53 -16.36 20.23
C SER A 507 1.30 -15.74 18.85
N LYS A 508 1.72 -16.47 17.79
CA LYS A 508 1.41 -16.05 16.40
C LYS A 508 -0.09 -15.95 16.13
N GLU A 509 -0.90 -16.75 16.81
CA GLU A 509 -2.36 -16.69 16.71
C GLU A 509 -2.92 -15.46 17.41
N SER A 510 -2.32 -15.03 18.53
CA SER A 510 -2.68 -13.80 19.23
C SER A 510 -2.41 -12.56 18.37
N TYR A 511 -1.22 -12.49 17.72
CA TYR A 511 -0.91 -11.40 16.79
C TYR A 511 -1.85 -11.39 15.58
N ARG A 512 -2.08 -12.56 14.98
CA ARG A 512 -2.99 -12.67 13.83
C ARG A 512 -4.43 -12.28 14.20
N ALA A 513 -4.93 -12.73 15.35
CA ALA A 513 -6.27 -12.40 15.83
C ALA A 513 -6.41 -10.90 16.09
N TYR A 514 -5.39 -10.28 16.72
CA TYR A 514 -5.35 -8.84 16.93
C TYR A 514 -5.44 -8.08 15.61
N ASP A 515 -4.55 -8.40 14.65
CA ASP A 515 -4.47 -7.68 13.38
C ASP A 515 -5.75 -7.85 12.54
N VAL A 516 -6.28 -9.08 12.42
CA VAL A 516 -7.51 -9.35 11.67
C VAL A 516 -8.71 -8.64 12.31
N THR A 517 -8.86 -8.73 13.63
CA THR A 517 -9.99 -8.13 14.32
C THR A 517 -9.93 -6.61 14.26
N LEU A 518 -8.74 -6.04 14.43
CA LEU A 518 -8.50 -4.60 14.29
C LEU A 518 -8.84 -4.12 12.89
N ASP A 519 -8.36 -4.81 11.84
CA ASP A 519 -8.63 -4.47 10.45
C ASP A 519 -10.14 -4.49 10.14
N VAL A 520 -10.84 -5.53 10.59
CA VAL A 520 -12.29 -5.67 10.41
C VAL A 520 -13.05 -4.52 11.09
N ILE A 521 -12.74 -4.23 12.35
CA ILE A 521 -13.42 -3.15 13.11
C ILE A 521 -13.16 -1.80 12.46
N LEU A 522 -11.90 -1.49 12.10
CA LEU A 522 -11.53 -0.21 11.51
C LEU A 522 -12.18 0.00 10.13
N ARG A 523 -12.23 -1.04 9.28
CA ARG A 523 -12.91 -0.97 7.98
C ARG A 523 -14.41 -0.72 8.13
N LEU A 524 -15.05 -1.43 9.05
CA LEU A 524 -16.47 -1.23 9.35
C LEU A 524 -16.74 0.17 9.93
N ALA A 525 -15.88 0.66 10.82
CA ALA A 525 -15.99 2.01 11.38
C ALA A 525 -15.77 3.10 10.33
N TYR A 526 -14.91 2.87 9.35
CA TYR A 526 -14.61 3.83 8.28
C TYR A 526 -15.77 3.97 7.28
N GLN A 527 -16.42 2.87 6.84
CA GLN A 527 -17.43 2.93 5.79
C GLN A 527 -18.49 1.83 5.84
N ASN A 528 -18.60 1.13 6.95
CA ASN A 528 -19.54 0.01 7.16
C ASN A 528 -19.40 -1.14 6.13
N LYS A 529 -18.19 -1.34 5.58
CA LYS A 529 -17.86 -2.39 4.61
C LYS A 529 -16.43 -2.88 4.84
N ILE A 530 -16.17 -4.16 4.59
CA ILE A 530 -14.81 -4.73 4.65
C ILE A 530 -14.01 -4.37 3.38
N PHE A 531 -14.62 -4.54 2.21
CA PHE A 531 -14.01 -4.17 0.94
C PHE A 531 -14.43 -2.77 0.48
N SER A 532 -13.47 -2.04 -0.05
CA SER A 532 -13.67 -0.76 -0.72
C SER A 532 -12.49 -0.47 -1.63
N ASP A 533 -12.78 0.05 -2.81
CA ASP A 533 -11.78 0.53 -3.76
C ASP A 533 -10.92 1.68 -3.21
N LYS A 534 -11.41 2.36 -2.17
CA LYS A 534 -10.72 3.47 -1.51
C LYS A 534 -9.65 3.01 -0.51
N ILE A 535 -9.74 1.77 -0.02
CA ILE A 535 -8.76 1.19 0.93
C ILE A 535 -7.85 0.26 0.14
N GLU A 536 -6.66 0.74 -0.22
CA GLU A 536 -5.72 -0.07 -0.98
C GLU A 536 -5.10 -1.18 -0.13
N GLU A 537 -4.36 -0.83 0.91
CA GLU A 537 -3.69 -1.76 1.81
C GLU A 537 -3.67 -1.18 3.23
N THR A 538 -3.94 -2.02 4.22
CA THR A 538 -3.75 -1.70 5.63
C THR A 538 -2.58 -2.49 6.18
N ASN A 539 -1.83 -1.89 7.12
CA ASN A 539 -0.68 -2.49 7.75
C ASN A 539 -0.83 -2.38 9.27
N HIS A 540 -0.78 -3.51 9.96
CA HIS A 540 -0.91 -3.59 11.42
C HIS A 540 0.40 -4.08 12.05
N ILE A 541 0.35 -4.78 13.19
CA ILE A 541 1.56 -5.16 13.92
C ILE A 541 2.45 -6.10 13.09
N GLU A 542 1.88 -7.16 12.51
CA GLU A 542 2.62 -8.14 11.71
C GLU A 542 2.03 -8.35 10.32
N ASN A 543 0.74 -8.02 10.11
CA ASN A 543 0.01 -8.42 8.92
C ASN A 543 -0.44 -7.23 8.08
N LYS A 544 -0.50 -7.44 6.76
CA LYS A 544 -1.09 -6.54 5.78
C LYS A 544 -2.39 -7.11 5.25
N PHE A 545 -3.37 -6.22 4.99
CA PHE A 545 -4.64 -6.62 4.40
C PHE A 545 -4.96 -5.77 3.18
N LYS A 546 -5.05 -6.43 2.04
CA LYS A 546 -5.52 -5.89 0.77
C LYS A 546 -6.50 -6.88 0.17
N TYR A 547 -7.77 -6.66 0.39
CA TYR A 547 -8.81 -7.54 -0.15
C TYR A 547 -9.06 -7.22 -1.61
N LEU A 548 -8.98 -8.24 -2.47
CA LEU A 548 -9.36 -8.14 -3.88
C LEU A 548 -10.37 -9.25 -4.19
N PRO A 549 -11.32 -8.99 -5.13
CA PRO A 549 -12.29 -10.00 -5.55
C PRO A 549 -11.60 -11.23 -6.14
N ASP A 550 -12.17 -12.39 -5.87
CA ASP A 550 -11.78 -13.67 -6.45
C ASP A 550 -12.70 -14.08 -7.60
N ASP A 551 -12.19 -14.92 -8.51
CA ASP A 551 -12.98 -15.46 -9.63
C ASP A 551 -14.22 -16.24 -9.14
N GLY A 552 -14.18 -16.81 -7.94
CA GLY A 552 -15.29 -17.52 -7.29
C GLY A 552 -16.33 -16.64 -6.62
N GLY A 553 -16.13 -15.32 -6.55
CA GLY A 553 -17.08 -14.32 -6.02
C GLY A 553 -16.80 -13.79 -4.62
N GLY A 554 -15.93 -14.40 -3.83
CA GLY A 554 -15.45 -13.90 -2.54
C GLY A 554 -14.27 -12.94 -2.67
N TYR A 555 -13.63 -12.65 -1.54
CA TYR A 555 -12.45 -11.79 -1.47
C TYR A 555 -11.29 -12.50 -0.79
N SER A 556 -10.11 -12.39 -1.38
CA SER A 556 -8.87 -12.86 -0.75
C SER A 556 -7.93 -11.71 -0.42
N ASN A 557 -7.13 -11.93 0.61
CA ASN A 557 -6.07 -11.00 0.96
C ASN A 557 -4.90 -11.08 -0.03
N PHE A 558 -4.47 -9.92 -0.53
CA PHE A 558 -3.28 -9.69 -1.36
C PHE A 558 -2.21 -8.87 -0.64
N GLY A 559 -2.39 -8.64 0.67
CA GLY A 559 -1.35 -8.04 1.51
C GLY A 559 -0.24 -9.05 1.77
N TYR A 560 0.98 -8.72 1.39
CA TYR A 560 2.16 -9.57 1.59
C TYR A 560 3.43 -8.72 1.71
N TYR A 561 4.49 -9.34 2.19
CA TYR A 561 5.83 -8.79 2.26
C TYR A 561 6.78 -9.58 1.36
N ILE A 562 7.65 -8.91 0.63
CA ILE A 562 8.84 -9.53 0.05
C ILE A 562 9.96 -9.29 1.05
N LEU A 563 10.46 -10.37 1.63
CA LEU A 563 11.44 -10.35 2.70
C LEU A 563 12.77 -10.89 2.21
N GLN A 564 13.84 -10.30 2.69
CA GLN A 564 15.21 -10.77 2.44
C GLN A 564 15.99 -10.84 3.74
N ASN A 565 16.68 -11.95 3.93
CA ASN A 565 17.69 -12.05 4.96
C ASN A 565 18.94 -11.26 4.55
N ARG A 566 19.42 -10.39 5.43
CA ARG A 566 20.71 -9.68 5.29
C ARG A 566 21.42 -9.74 6.62
N ASP A 567 22.63 -10.31 6.62
CA ASP A 567 23.36 -10.62 7.84
C ASP A 567 22.48 -11.43 8.82
N TYR A 568 22.12 -10.87 9.96
CA TYR A 568 21.25 -11.50 10.96
C TYR A 568 19.82 -10.94 10.98
N GLU A 569 19.52 -9.98 10.10
CA GLU A 569 18.24 -9.27 10.05
C GLU A 569 17.37 -9.76 8.88
N ILE A 570 16.07 -9.56 9.03
CA ILE A 570 15.11 -9.71 7.95
C ILE A 570 14.61 -8.32 7.59
N ILE A 571 14.76 -7.94 6.34
CA ILE A 571 14.30 -6.65 5.83
C ILE A 571 13.18 -6.83 4.80
N GLU A 572 12.29 -5.86 4.73
CA GLU A 572 11.31 -5.77 3.64
C GLU A 572 11.97 -5.12 2.42
N ILE A 573 11.92 -5.82 1.28
CA ILE A 573 12.31 -5.24 0.00
C ILE A 573 11.11 -4.46 -0.52
N LYS A 574 11.24 -3.14 -0.61
CA LYS A 574 10.23 -2.29 -1.26
C LYS A 574 10.24 -2.57 -2.76
N LYS A 575 9.07 -2.74 -3.32
CA LYS A 575 8.85 -2.88 -4.77
C LYS A 575 9.18 -1.59 -5.49
#